data_872234a2e0136b56c23bfa914973a270
#
_entry.id   872234a2e0136b56c23bfa914973a270
#
_cell.length_a   1.000
_cell.length_b   1.000
_cell.length_c   1.000
_cell.angle_alpha   90.00
_cell.angle_beta   90.00
_cell.angle_gamma   90.00
#
_symmetry.space_group_name_H-M   'P 1'
#
loop_
_entity.id
_entity.type
_entity.pdbx_description
1 polymer ?
#
loop_
_entity_poly.entity_id
_entity_poly.type
_entity_poly.pdbx_seq_one_letter_code
_entity_poly.pdbx_strand_id
1 'polypeptide(L)'
;MWKKEGLSCNRMKKIVLLYILCVFGLPLYAQQVPNVLKKGGADSAECREWVEKQLSEMSLKEKIGQLFIHTVAPLNTQPNRANIHNAVKEYKVGGLLFSGGQVENQAVLTNYAQELSKVPLFITFDGEWGLAMRLKNTPRFPRNRVLGCIQDNQLLYEYGKEVARQCKEIGVQINFAPVADVDINPRNPVINTRSFGGDPKNVAQKVVAYSRGLEDGGVLSVAKHFPGHGDTEVDSHKALPVLNFDRTRLDSIEFYPFKEVIHAGLGGIMVGHLEVPELGKNPASLSAHVIDNLLCRELGFRGLVFTDALEMKGVSQNENLCAKALKAGNDLLLAPRNLKRELNGVLEAVKNGQLSEEEITEKCRKVLTYKYALGLKTKPYIQVSGLDKRLNRPEAKELINRLQKAAITVVDNAGGVLPLDAKLRGTTILNIGKPSSGLEFYNRLGQYLPLKRIVATSDSMSAIRQELINSQRVIVVINSNDYNRYKPMLESLPGNLPVVYVYLIPLKSMSDMEACWKKAAAVVLGHTDELDIQRQVADMMAGRAVADGRLSVAVAGLFKPGDGVTMTPKTPRIYKPEDYGMSSGVLKEIDEIAR
;
A
#
# COMPACT_ATOMS: atom_id res chain seq x y z
N MET A 1 -58.38 -41.61 -35.56
CA MET A 1 -58.89 -40.41 -34.88
C MET A 1 -57.82 -39.87 -33.98
N TRP A 2 -57.01 -38.99 -34.51
CA TRP A 2 -55.88 -38.40 -33.77
C TRP A 2 -56.20 -36.92 -33.51
N LYS A 3 -56.37 -36.54 -32.25
CA LYS A 3 -56.48 -35.12 -31.83
C LYS A 3 -55.09 -34.53 -31.70
N LYS A 4 -54.75 -33.53 -32.51
CA LYS A 4 -53.62 -32.64 -32.34
C LYS A 4 -53.98 -31.59 -31.28
N GLU A 5 -53.36 -31.63 -30.11
CA GLU A 5 -53.40 -30.53 -29.16
C GLU A 5 -52.37 -29.46 -29.59
N GLY A 6 -52.88 -28.34 -30.06
CA GLY A 6 -52.09 -27.16 -30.38
C GLY A 6 -51.62 -26.47 -29.11
N LEU A 7 -50.31 -26.45 -28.84
CA LEU A 7 -49.73 -25.59 -27.84
C LEU A 7 -49.99 -24.11 -28.18
N SER A 8 -50.70 -23.40 -27.31
CA SER A 8 -51.14 -22.03 -27.56
C SER A 8 -49.92 -21.08 -27.75
N CYS A 9 -50.00 -20.22 -28.74
CA CYS A 9 -49.02 -19.20 -29.12
C CYS A 9 -48.59 -18.30 -27.94
N ASN A 10 -49.42 -18.17 -26.91
CA ASN A 10 -49.12 -17.43 -25.67
C ASN A 10 -48.13 -18.16 -24.74
N ARG A 11 -48.04 -19.48 -24.75
CA ARG A 11 -47.03 -20.24 -23.98
C ARG A 11 -45.64 -20.15 -24.64
N MET A 12 -45.58 -20.21 -25.97
CA MET A 12 -44.31 -20.00 -26.68
C MET A 12 -43.77 -18.59 -26.51
N LYS A 13 -44.63 -17.56 -26.56
CA LYS A 13 -44.19 -16.16 -26.28
C LYS A 13 -43.66 -15.97 -24.86
N LYS A 14 -44.26 -16.61 -23.85
CA LYS A 14 -43.76 -16.57 -22.47
C LYS A 14 -42.44 -17.34 -22.29
N ILE A 15 -42.25 -18.47 -22.97
CA ILE A 15 -40.99 -19.23 -22.93
C ILE A 15 -39.89 -18.48 -23.67
N VAL A 16 -40.15 -17.87 -24.82
CA VAL A 16 -39.19 -17.04 -25.55
C VAL A 16 -38.84 -15.78 -24.76
N LEU A 17 -39.80 -15.13 -24.06
CA LEU A 17 -39.53 -13.99 -23.19
C LEU A 17 -38.73 -14.40 -21.95
N LEU A 18 -38.94 -15.59 -21.37
CA LEU A 18 -38.13 -16.13 -20.26
C LEU A 18 -36.71 -16.49 -20.73
N TYR A 19 -36.55 -17.05 -21.95
CA TYR A 19 -35.22 -17.33 -22.51
C TYR A 19 -34.45 -16.05 -22.86
N ILE A 20 -35.09 -15.01 -23.36
CA ILE A 20 -34.49 -13.70 -23.61
C ILE A 20 -34.08 -13.03 -22.29
N LEU A 21 -34.87 -13.16 -21.22
CA LEU A 21 -34.50 -12.70 -19.88
C LEU A 21 -33.37 -13.52 -19.23
N CYS A 22 -33.26 -14.82 -19.53
CA CYS A 22 -32.14 -15.66 -19.05
C CYS A 22 -30.84 -15.49 -19.84
N VAL A 23 -30.87 -15.10 -21.12
CA VAL A 23 -29.68 -14.88 -21.96
C VAL A 23 -29.11 -13.48 -21.75
N PHE A 24 -29.91 -12.52 -21.25
CA PHE A 24 -29.43 -11.17 -20.86
C PHE A 24 -29.24 -10.97 -19.35
N GLY A 25 -29.25 -12.05 -18.58
CA GLY A 25 -28.94 -12.07 -17.15
C GLY A 25 -27.46 -12.14 -16.82
N LEU A 26 -26.58 -11.66 -17.71
CA LEU A 26 -25.27 -11.18 -17.27
C LEU A 26 -25.55 -9.97 -16.37
N PRO A 27 -25.01 -9.91 -15.12
CA PRO A 27 -25.15 -8.71 -14.35
C PRO A 27 -24.56 -7.58 -15.20
N LEU A 28 -25.41 -6.69 -15.71
CA LEU A 28 -25.00 -5.37 -16.12
C LEU A 28 -24.43 -4.72 -14.84
N TYR A 29 -23.16 -4.98 -14.55
CA TYR A 29 -22.43 -4.16 -13.61
C TYR A 29 -22.55 -2.75 -14.16
N ALA A 30 -23.36 -1.94 -13.51
CA ALA A 30 -23.50 -0.53 -13.87
C ALA A 30 -22.09 0.03 -13.88
N GLN A 31 -21.62 0.39 -15.07
CA GLN A 31 -20.25 0.89 -15.28
C GLN A 31 -20.06 2.09 -14.37
N GLN A 32 -19.30 1.92 -13.30
CA GLN A 32 -19.14 2.99 -12.32
C GLN A 32 -18.20 4.06 -12.88
N VAL A 33 -18.75 5.27 -13.02
CA VAL A 33 -17.91 6.46 -13.25
C VAL A 33 -16.99 6.62 -12.03
N PRO A 34 -15.68 6.80 -12.21
CA PRO A 34 -14.74 7.01 -11.10
C PRO A 34 -15.17 8.09 -10.13
N ASN A 35 -15.02 7.83 -8.83
CA ASN A 35 -15.46 8.74 -7.78
C ASN A 35 -14.81 10.12 -7.86
N VAL A 36 -13.54 10.18 -8.23
CA VAL A 36 -12.79 11.43 -8.41
C VAL A 36 -13.40 12.31 -9.51
N LEU A 37 -13.93 11.72 -10.58
CA LEU A 37 -14.61 12.47 -11.65
C LEU A 37 -15.97 13.01 -11.20
N LYS A 38 -16.75 12.18 -10.48
CA LYS A 38 -18.04 12.63 -9.91
C LYS A 38 -17.85 13.81 -8.98
N LYS A 39 -16.90 13.71 -8.04
CA LYS A 39 -16.59 14.77 -7.06
C LYS A 39 -16.00 16.02 -7.69
N GLY A 40 -15.18 15.85 -8.74
CA GLY A 40 -14.52 16.94 -9.45
C GLY A 40 -15.39 17.64 -10.49
N GLY A 41 -16.68 17.27 -10.62
CA GLY A 41 -17.61 17.89 -11.55
C GLY A 41 -17.27 17.67 -13.03
N ALA A 42 -16.72 16.48 -13.36
CA ALA A 42 -16.30 16.14 -14.73
C ALA A 42 -17.45 16.11 -15.74
N ASP A 43 -18.68 15.95 -15.29
CA ASP A 43 -19.91 15.95 -16.09
C ASP A 43 -20.54 17.34 -16.26
N SER A 44 -19.96 18.37 -15.63
CA SER A 44 -20.45 19.75 -15.74
C SER A 44 -20.27 20.35 -17.14
N ALA A 45 -21.12 21.32 -17.49
CA ALA A 45 -20.95 22.09 -18.72
C ALA A 45 -19.62 22.86 -18.73
N GLU A 46 -19.22 23.41 -17.58
CA GLU A 46 -17.97 24.14 -17.39
C GLU A 46 -16.73 23.23 -17.68
N CYS A 47 -16.77 21.98 -17.22
CA CYS A 47 -15.70 21.02 -17.51
C CYS A 47 -15.60 20.76 -19.02
N ARG A 48 -16.73 20.47 -19.67
CA ARG A 48 -16.77 20.24 -21.12
C ARG A 48 -16.23 21.42 -21.90
N GLU A 49 -16.71 22.65 -21.57
CA GLU A 49 -16.26 23.88 -22.22
C GLU A 49 -14.74 24.08 -22.04
N TRP A 50 -14.24 23.91 -20.83
CA TRP A 50 -12.81 24.05 -20.55
C TRP A 50 -11.98 23.02 -21.34
N VAL A 51 -12.39 21.76 -21.38
CA VAL A 51 -11.69 20.67 -22.09
C VAL A 51 -11.67 20.94 -23.59
N GLU A 52 -12.83 21.25 -24.19
CA GLU A 52 -12.92 21.51 -25.63
C GLU A 52 -12.12 22.76 -26.03
N LYS A 53 -12.13 23.80 -25.22
CA LYS A 53 -11.28 24.98 -25.41
C LYS A 53 -9.81 24.59 -25.44
N GLN A 54 -9.33 23.82 -24.46
CA GLN A 54 -7.92 23.37 -24.46
C GLN A 54 -7.58 22.55 -25.71
N LEU A 55 -8.45 21.61 -26.09
CA LEU A 55 -8.23 20.75 -27.26
C LEU A 55 -8.19 21.55 -28.58
N SER A 56 -9.07 22.53 -28.73
CA SER A 56 -9.13 23.37 -29.95
C SER A 56 -7.88 24.24 -30.14
N GLU A 57 -7.18 24.55 -29.06
CA GLU A 57 -5.96 25.36 -29.07
C GLU A 57 -4.68 24.51 -29.15
N MET A 58 -4.80 23.16 -29.19
CA MET A 58 -3.65 22.25 -29.23
C MET A 58 -3.37 21.71 -30.64
N SER A 59 -2.09 21.77 -31.03
CA SER A 59 -1.59 20.97 -32.13
C SER A 59 -1.54 19.48 -31.78
N LEU A 60 -1.46 18.60 -32.79
CA LEU A 60 -1.29 17.16 -32.57
C LEU A 60 -0.09 16.85 -31.64
N LYS A 61 1.04 17.55 -31.83
CA LYS A 61 2.22 17.39 -30.94
C LYS A 61 1.91 17.75 -29.50
N GLU A 62 1.14 18.79 -29.23
CA GLU A 62 0.73 19.18 -27.88
C GLU A 62 -0.24 18.18 -27.27
N LYS A 63 -1.21 17.67 -28.05
CA LYS A 63 -2.11 16.59 -27.60
C LYS A 63 -1.32 15.33 -27.20
N ILE A 64 -0.37 14.91 -28.03
CA ILE A 64 0.52 13.77 -27.74
C ILE A 64 1.34 14.06 -26.47
N GLY A 65 1.92 15.25 -26.33
CA GLY A 65 2.70 15.64 -25.16
C GLY A 65 1.91 15.47 -23.85
N GLN A 66 0.59 15.78 -23.85
CA GLN A 66 -0.27 15.63 -22.68
C GLN A 66 -0.38 14.17 -22.18
N LEU A 67 -0.04 13.18 -22.99
CA LEU A 67 -0.07 11.75 -22.63
C LEU A 67 1.23 11.28 -21.98
N PHE A 68 2.25 12.14 -21.83
CA PHE A 68 3.54 11.80 -21.26
C PHE A 68 3.72 12.34 -19.85
N ILE A 69 4.24 11.50 -18.95
CA ILE A 69 4.72 11.87 -17.61
C ILE A 69 6.23 11.67 -17.57
N HIS A 70 6.98 12.77 -17.46
CA HIS A 70 8.43 12.79 -17.49
C HIS A 70 9.01 12.73 -16.07
N THR A 71 10.04 11.90 -15.85
CA THR A 71 10.73 11.80 -14.55
C THR A 71 11.75 12.91 -14.39
N VAL A 72 11.74 13.55 -13.22
CA VAL A 72 12.67 14.61 -12.85
C VAL A 72 13.20 14.40 -11.43
N ALA A 73 14.46 14.77 -11.19
CA ALA A 73 15.02 14.76 -9.87
C ALA A 73 14.62 16.04 -9.10
N PRO A 74 14.29 15.97 -7.78
CA PRO A 74 14.02 17.15 -6.98
C PRO A 74 15.34 17.82 -6.53
N LEU A 75 16.16 18.20 -7.50
CA LEU A 75 17.43 18.89 -7.35
C LEU A 75 17.34 20.26 -8.03
N ASN A 76 17.38 21.33 -7.25
CA ASN A 76 17.27 22.69 -7.76
C ASN A 76 18.59 23.19 -8.37
N THR A 77 19.01 22.52 -9.47
CA THR A 77 20.23 22.83 -10.22
C THR A 77 19.89 23.32 -11.64
N GLN A 78 20.82 24.06 -12.26
CA GLN A 78 20.61 24.56 -13.62
C GLN A 78 20.35 23.43 -14.65
N PRO A 79 21.10 22.30 -14.67
CA PRO A 79 20.80 21.21 -15.61
C PRO A 79 19.40 20.62 -15.42
N ASN A 80 18.94 20.46 -14.18
CA ASN A 80 17.61 19.92 -13.92
C ASN A 80 16.50 20.91 -14.28
N ARG A 81 16.68 22.21 -14.02
CA ARG A 81 15.78 23.26 -14.53
C ARG A 81 15.69 23.25 -16.06
N ALA A 82 16.81 23.08 -16.76
CA ALA A 82 16.84 22.95 -18.22
C ALA A 82 16.10 21.70 -18.70
N ASN A 83 16.24 20.56 -17.99
CA ASN A 83 15.48 19.34 -18.27
C ASN A 83 13.97 19.57 -18.13
N ILE A 84 13.53 20.20 -17.04
CA ILE A 84 12.11 20.56 -16.82
C ILE A 84 11.63 21.53 -17.90
N HIS A 85 12.43 22.56 -18.21
CA HIS A 85 12.08 23.53 -19.26
C HIS A 85 11.84 22.83 -20.59
N ASN A 86 12.75 21.95 -21.01
CA ASN A 86 12.61 21.22 -22.28
C ASN A 86 11.37 20.31 -22.26
N ALA A 87 11.15 19.55 -21.18
CA ALA A 87 9.98 18.69 -21.06
C ALA A 87 8.67 19.49 -21.19
N VAL A 88 8.58 20.64 -20.54
CA VAL A 88 7.36 21.46 -20.50
C VAL A 88 7.21 22.33 -21.76
N LYS A 89 8.26 23.03 -22.18
CA LYS A 89 8.19 23.99 -23.32
C LYS A 89 8.32 23.34 -24.67
N GLU A 90 9.24 22.35 -24.82
CA GLU A 90 9.51 21.76 -26.15
C GLU A 90 8.62 20.52 -26.39
N TYR A 91 8.45 19.67 -25.36
CA TYR A 91 7.73 18.41 -25.54
C TYR A 91 6.30 18.46 -25.00
N LYS A 92 5.89 19.56 -24.30
CA LYS A 92 4.50 19.79 -23.86
C LYS A 92 3.95 18.66 -23.00
N VAL A 93 4.79 18.05 -22.16
CA VAL A 93 4.39 16.90 -21.32
C VAL A 93 3.17 17.21 -20.46
N GLY A 94 2.32 16.21 -20.28
CA GLY A 94 1.10 16.31 -19.46
C GLY A 94 1.37 16.30 -17.98
N GLY A 95 2.51 15.74 -17.54
CA GLY A 95 2.88 15.66 -16.13
C GLY A 95 4.35 15.40 -15.87
N LEU A 96 4.71 15.51 -14.58
CA LEU A 96 6.04 15.22 -14.05
C LEU A 96 5.95 14.21 -12.91
N LEU A 97 6.88 13.26 -12.86
CA LEU A 97 7.14 12.37 -11.74
C LEU A 97 8.42 12.81 -11.04
N PHE A 98 8.34 13.20 -9.77
CA PHE A 98 9.53 13.52 -8.98
C PHE A 98 10.12 12.25 -8.32
N SER A 99 11.42 12.03 -8.52
CA SER A 99 12.19 11.01 -7.81
C SER A 99 12.52 11.44 -6.36
N GLY A 100 13.30 10.66 -5.61
CA GLY A 100 13.60 10.94 -4.21
C GLY A 100 14.54 12.14 -3.97
N GLY A 101 14.28 12.94 -2.93
CA GLY A 101 15.09 14.10 -2.58
C GLY A 101 14.56 14.94 -1.41
N GLN A 102 14.77 16.26 -1.49
CA GLN A 102 14.29 17.22 -0.49
C GLN A 102 12.93 17.79 -0.90
N VAL A 103 12.02 17.91 0.06
CA VAL A 103 10.63 18.33 -0.18
C VAL A 103 10.55 19.78 -0.67
N GLU A 104 11.38 20.67 -0.14
CA GLU A 104 11.42 22.08 -0.52
C GLU A 104 11.85 22.25 -1.98
N ASN A 105 12.85 21.46 -2.41
CA ASN A 105 13.31 21.50 -3.79
C ASN A 105 12.22 21.03 -4.76
N GLN A 106 11.48 19.97 -4.40
CA GLN A 106 10.33 19.52 -5.21
C GLN A 106 9.28 20.64 -5.32
N ALA A 107 8.91 21.29 -4.21
CA ALA A 107 7.93 22.37 -4.20
C ALA A 107 8.36 23.55 -5.10
N VAL A 108 9.61 24.00 -4.99
CA VAL A 108 10.18 25.06 -5.85
C VAL A 108 10.14 24.67 -7.33
N LEU A 109 10.53 23.43 -7.65
CA LEU A 109 10.56 22.96 -9.04
C LEU A 109 9.17 22.70 -9.60
N THR A 110 8.21 22.31 -8.75
CA THR A 110 6.79 22.21 -9.13
C THR A 110 6.25 23.58 -9.53
N ASN A 111 6.47 24.62 -8.71
CA ASN A 111 6.05 25.98 -9.04
C ASN A 111 6.69 26.46 -10.36
N TYR A 112 8.00 26.24 -10.53
CA TYR A 112 8.72 26.56 -11.76
C TYR A 112 8.13 25.86 -12.98
N ALA A 113 7.83 24.56 -12.89
CA ALA A 113 7.26 23.79 -13.98
C ALA A 113 5.83 24.27 -14.34
N GLN A 114 5.00 24.52 -13.31
CA GLN A 114 3.64 25.05 -13.50
C GLN A 114 3.63 26.44 -14.15
N GLU A 115 4.56 27.31 -13.76
CA GLU A 115 4.73 28.63 -14.40
C GLU A 115 5.02 28.52 -15.89
N LEU A 116 5.93 27.61 -16.29
CA LEU A 116 6.29 27.36 -17.68
C LEU A 116 5.17 26.75 -18.51
N SER A 117 4.28 25.95 -17.92
CA SER A 117 3.28 25.18 -18.66
C SER A 117 2.20 26.08 -19.27
N LYS A 118 1.66 25.71 -20.46
CA LYS A 118 0.45 26.31 -21.03
C LYS A 118 -0.79 25.71 -20.35
N VAL A 119 -0.86 24.39 -20.29
CA VAL A 119 -1.87 23.62 -19.58
C VAL A 119 -1.27 23.13 -18.26
N PRO A 120 -1.95 23.27 -17.11
CA PRO A 120 -1.39 22.82 -15.85
C PRO A 120 -0.95 21.35 -15.87
N LEU A 121 0.19 21.07 -15.26
CA LEU A 121 0.81 19.74 -15.25
C LEU A 121 0.22 18.87 -14.14
N PHE A 122 0.02 17.58 -14.41
CA PHE A 122 -0.03 16.61 -13.35
C PHE A 122 1.33 16.54 -12.65
N ILE A 123 1.33 16.68 -11.34
CA ILE A 123 2.47 16.29 -10.52
C ILE A 123 2.13 14.93 -9.90
N THR A 124 2.97 13.96 -10.19
CA THR A 124 2.76 12.57 -9.79
C THR A 124 3.82 12.12 -8.81
N PHE A 125 3.53 11.12 -8.01
CA PHE A 125 4.40 10.69 -6.94
C PHE A 125 4.25 9.19 -6.63
N ASP A 126 5.35 8.52 -6.27
CA ASP A 126 5.35 7.18 -5.68
C ASP A 126 5.36 7.27 -4.16
N GLY A 127 4.19 7.31 -3.57
CA GLY A 127 4.01 7.41 -2.11
C GLY A 127 3.28 6.20 -1.52
N GLU A 128 3.77 4.98 -1.76
CA GLU A 128 3.12 3.74 -1.31
C GLU A 128 2.91 3.68 0.20
N TRP A 129 3.85 4.26 0.97
CA TRP A 129 3.75 4.47 2.42
C TRP A 129 3.94 5.95 2.79
N GLY A 130 3.32 6.84 2.02
CA GLY A 130 3.38 8.29 2.19
C GLY A 130 4.63 8.92 1.59
N LEU A 131 4.81 10.23 1.84
CA LEU A 131 5.89 11.02 1.22
C LEU A 131 7.29 10.53 1.61
N ALA A 132 7.44 9.95 2.80
CA ALA A 132 8.73 9.44 3.29
C ALA A 132 9.32 8.29 2.45
N MET A 133 8.56 7.73 1.50
CA MET A 133 9.11 6.81 0.50
C MET A 133 10.16 7.47 -0.37
N ARG A 134 9.99 8.74 -0.69
CA ARG A 134 10.84 9.49 -1.63
C ARG A 134 11.45 10.75 -1.02
N LEU A 135 10.77 11.41 -0.10
CA LEU A 135 11.15 12.71 0.42
C LEU A 135 11.64 12.64 1.87
N LYS A 136 12.75 13.31 2.13
CA LYS A 136 13.33 13.41 3.47
C LYS A 136 12.51 14.35 4.34
N ASN A 137 12.63 14.18 5.67
CA ASN A 137 12.00 15.03 6.69
C ASN A 137 10.46 15.11 6.59
N THR A 138 9.82 14.05 6.12
CA THR A 138 8.36 13.92 6.07
C THR A 138 7.87 12.80 7.00
N PRO A 139 6.58 12.80 7.40
CA PRO A 139 6.04 11.78 8.27
C PRO A 139 6.24 10.37 7.68
N ARG A 140 6.80 9.46 8.49
CA ARG A 140 7.11 8.10 8.07
C ARG A 140 6.04 7.14 8.56
N PHE A 141 5.14 6.75 7.68
CA PHE A 141 4.13 5.72 7.97
C PHE A 141 4.73 4.30 7.94
N PRO A 142 4.07 3.33 8.61
CA PRO A 142 4.44 1.92 8.48
C PRO A 142 4.36 1.45 7.04
N ARG A 143 5.15 0.42 6.70
CA ARG A 143 5.06 -0.23 5.39
C ARG A 143 3.77 -1.01 5.24
N ASN A 144 3.33 -1.22 4.01
CA ASN A 144 2.04 -1.85 3.71
C ASN A 144 1.89 -3.24 4.36
N ARG A 145 2.94 -4.06 4.42
CA ARG A 145 2.90 -5.35 5.13
C ARG A 145 2.49 -5.21 6.61
N VAL A 146 2.94 -4.15 7.28
CA VAL A 146 2.55 -3.84 8.66
C VAL A 146 1.10 -3.34 8.71
N LEU A 147 0.73 -2.45 7.79
CA LEU A 147 -0.64 -1.95 7.65
C LEU A 147 -1.65 -3.08 7.33
N GLY A 148 -1.19 -4.13 6.64
CA GLY A 148 -1.98 -5.33 6.36
C GLY A 148 -2.38 -6.12 7.61
N CYS A 149 -1.69 -5.94 8.73
CA CYS A 149 -2.05 -6.57 10.01
C CYS A 149 -3.24 -5.90 10.70
N ILE A 150 -3.58 -4.66 10.37
CA ILE A 150 -4.64 -3.87 11.01
C ILE A 150 -6.01 -4.44 10.64
N GLN A 151 -6.92 -4.58 11.60
CA GLN A 151 -8.27 -5.08 11.36
C GLN A 151 -9.27 -3.95 11.05
N ASP A 152 -9.07 -2.78 11.64
CA ASP A 152 -9.90 -1.60 11.39
C ASP A 152 -9.51 -0.89 10.09
N ASN A 153 -10.28 -1.12 9.01
CA ASN A 153 -10.07 -0.48 7.73
C ASN A 153 -10.37 1.03 7.73
N GLN A 154 -11.07 1.55 8.76
CA GLN A 154 -11.26 3.00 8.89
C GLN A 154 -9.94 3.72 9.14
N LEU A 155 -9.00 3.09 9.86
CA LEU A 155 -7.65 3.64 10.02
C LEU A 155 -6.89 3.74 8.69
N LEU A 156 -7.11 2.79 7.76
CA LEU A 156 -6.50 2.83 6.42
C LEU A 156 -7.10 3.97 5.57
N TYR A 157 -8.40 4.23 5.72
CA TYR A 157 -9.05 5.37 5.09
C TYR A 157 -8.50 6.70 5.63
N GLU A 158 -8.39 6.86 6.95
CA GLU A 158 -7.80 8.05 7.58
C GLU A 158 -6.34 8.26 7.13
N TYR A 159 -5.58 7.17 7.05
CA TYR A 159 -4.23 7.18 6.52
C TYR A 159 -4.19 7.68 5.07
N GLY A 160 -5.08 7.19 4.20
CA GLY A 160 -5.20 7.67 2.81
C GLY A 160 -5.51 9.17 2.75
N LYS A 161 -6.41 9.65 3.59
CA LYS A 161 -6.74 11.09 3.68
C LYS A 161 -5.55 11.94 4.13
N GLU A 162 -4.77 11.48 5.11
CA GLU A 162 -3.58 12.20 5.56
C GLU A 162 -2.50 12.23 4.48
N VAL A 163 -2.27 11.11 3.77
CA VAL A 163 -1.34 11.09 2.62
C VAL A 163 -1.81 12.05 1.52
N ALA A 164 -3.12 12.10 1.22
CA ALA A 164 -3.66 13.05 0.26
C ALA A 164 -3.43 14.51 0.69
N ARG A 165 -3.64 14.82 1.97
CA ARG A 165 -3.35 16.15 2.51
C ARG A 165 -1.88 16.53 2.30
N GLN A 166 -0.94 15.61 2.63
CA GLN A 166 0.49 15.84 2.42
C GLN A 166 0.84 15.99 0.93
N CYS A 167 0.25 15.17 0.06
CA CYS A 167 0.40 15.30 -1.40
C CYS A 167 -0.02 16.69 -1.89
N LYS A 168 -1.15 17.21 -1.42
CA LYS A 168 -1.64 18.54 -1.81
C LYS A 168 -0.73 19.66 -1.33
N GLU A 169 -0.11 19.55 -0.16
CA GLU A 169 0.86 20.54 0.34
C GLU A 169 2.08 20.69 -0.59
N ILE A 170 2.42 19.65 -1.34
CA ILE A 170 3.53 19.65 -2.30
C ILE A 170 3.06 19.66 -3.77
N GLY A 171 1.76 19.94 -4.01
CA GLY A 171 1.19 20.10 -5.33
C GLY A 171 1.05 18.81 -6.14
N VAL A 172 0.96 17.64 -5.50
CA VAL A 172 0.75 16.33 -6.13
C VAL A 172 -0.74 16.06 -6.32
N GLN A 173 -1.14 15.72 -7.56
CA GLN A 173 -2.50 15.33 -7.91
C GLN A 173 -2.68 13.83 -8.05
N ILE A 174 -1.61 13.07 -8.33
CA ILE A 174 -1.67 11.63 -8.59
C ILE A 174 -0.64 10.93 -7.71
N ASN A 175 -1.11 9.98 -6.88
CA ASN A 175 -0.23 9.09 -6.14
C ASN A 175 -0.28 7.68 -6.75
N PHE A 176 0.86 7.16 -7.22
CA PHE A 176 1.01 5.78 -7.71
C PHE A 176 0.98 4.79 -6.54
N ALA A 177 -0.15 4.76 -5.86
CA ALA A 177 -0.49 3.92 -4.73
C ALA A 177 -2.02 3.75 -4.67
N PRO A 178 -2.48 2.66 -4.07
CA PRO A 178 -1.78 1.59 -3.36
C PRO A 178 -1.22 0.48 -4.25
N VAL A 179 -0.32 -0.35 -3.66
CA VAL A 179 0.07 -1.62 -4.24
C VAL A 179 -1.04 -2.65 -3.96
N ALA A 180 -1.63 -3.18 -5.04
CA ALA A 180 -2.71 -4.16 -5.00
C ALA A 180 -2.23 -5.61 -5.22
N ASP A 181 -0.93 -5.79 -5.42
CA ASP A 181 -0.30 -7.11 -5.58
C ASP A 181 -0.44 -7.94 -4.30
N VAL A 182 -0.74 -9.24 -4.45
CA VAL A 182 -0.90 -10.18 -3.33
C VAL A 182 0.41 -10.92 -3.11
N ASP A 183 1.06 -10.73 -1.96
CA ASP A 183 2.40 -11.25 -1.64
C ASP A 183 2.33 -12.72 -1.18
N ILE A 184 2.23 -13.64 -2.14
CA ILE A 184 2.15 -15.08 -1.89
C ILE A 184 3.54 -15.72 -1.92
N ASN A 185 4.42 -15.24 -2.79
CA ASN A 185 5.74 -15.82 -2.98
C ASN A 185 6.78 -15.13 -2.08
N PRO A 186 7.28 -15.79 -1.02
CA PRO A 186 8.29 -15.21 -0.13
C PRO A 186 9.62 -14.90 -0.82
N ARG A 187 9.87 -15.46 -2.03
CA ARG A 187 11.05 -15.19 -2.85
C ARG A 187 10.88 -14.00 -3.79
N ASN A 188 9.72 -13.36 -3.80
CA ASN A 188 9.48 -12.18 -4.63
C ASN A 188 10.45 -11.05 -4.25
N PRO A 189 11.33 -10.60 -5.18
CA PRO A 189 12.36 -9.61 -4.86
C PRO A 189 11.82 -8.17 -4.89
N VAL A 190 10.62 -7.93 -5.44
CA VAL A 190 10.10 -6.59 -5.75
C VAL A 190 8.96 -6.19 -4.82
N ILE A 191 7.96 -7.04 -4.65
CA ILE A 191 6.73 -6.70 -3.93
C ILE A 191 6.93 -6.78 -2.43
N ASN A 192 7.14 -7.96 -1.86
CA ASN A 192 7.53 -8.14 -0.47
C ASN A 192 6.78 -7.17 0.49
N THR A 193 7.51 -6.31 1.24
CA THR A 193 6.93 -5.36 2.22
C THR A 193 6.09 -4.24 1.60
N ARG A 194 6.02 -4.14 0.28
CA ARG A 194 5.18 -3.17 -0.45
C ARG A 194 3.71 -3.61 -0.52
N SER A 195 3.43 -4.93 -0.49
CA SER A 195 2.07 -5.48 -0.43
C SER A 195 1.47 -5.36 0.97
N PHE A 196 0.14 -5.31 1.05
CA PHE A 196 -0.62 -5.43 2.29
C PHE A 196 -0.68 -6.88 2.82
N GLY A 197 -0.24 -7.88 2.05
CA GLY A 197 -0.16 -9.26 2.51
C GLY A 197 -0.44 -10.31 1.45
N GLY A 198 -0.61 -11.55 1.92
CA GLY A 198 -0.80 -12.75 1.08
C GLY A 198 -2.25 -13.26 1.00
N ASP A 199 -3.21 -12.60 1.66
CA ASP A 199 -4.63 -12.90 1.50
C ASP A 199 -5.29 -11.89 0.55
N PRO A 200 -5.82 -12.33 -0.61
CA PRO A 200 -6.42 -11.44 -1.61
C PRO A 200 -7.55 -10.56 -1.06
N LYS A 201 -8.37 -11.10 -0.16
CA LYS A 201 -9.50 -10.39 0.44
C LYS A 201 -9.04 -9.28 1.38
N ASN A 202 -8.07 -9.59 2.24
CA ASN A 202 -7.47 -8.60 3.12
C ASN A 202 -6.78 -7.50 2.31
N VAL A 203 -5.98 -7.86 1.29
CA VAL A 203 -5.33 -6.89 0.39
C VAL A 203 -6.37 -5.99 -0.25
N ALA A 204 -7.45 -6.56 -0.82
CA ALA A 204 -8.52 -5.78 -1.45
C ALA A 204 -9.16 -4.76 -0.49
N GLN A 205 -9.48 -5.17 0.73
CA GLN A 205 -10.06 -4.29 1.74
C GLN A 205 -9.13 -3.10 2.08
N LYS A 206 -7.82 -3.36 2.24
CA LYS A 206 -6.83 -2.32 2.50
C LYS A 206 -6.69 -1.36 1.32
N VAL A 207 -6.58 -1.93 0.11
CA VAL A 207 -6.48 -1.17 -1.16
C VAL A 207 -7.69 -0.26 -1.33
N VAL A 208 -8.90 -0.77 -1.15
CA VAL A 208 -10.15 0.01 -1.24
C VAL A 208 -10.19 1.14 -0.20
N ALA A 209 -9.89 0.84 1.06
CA ALA A 209 -9.94 1.83 2.14
C ALA A 209 -8.92 2.96 1.91
N TYR A 210 -7.68 2.62 1.60
CA TYR A 210 -6.62 3.60 1.32
C TYR A 210 -6.93 4.45 0.09
N SER A 211 -7.39 3.81 -1.02
CA SER A 211 -7.75 4.51 -2.25
C SER A 211 -8.89 5.50 -2.04
N ARG A 212 -9.93 5.10 -1.31
CA ARG A 212 -11.02 6.01 -0.94
C ARG A 212 -10.51 7.21 -0.15
N GLY A 213 -9.63 6.98 0.82
CA GLY A 213 -9.01 8.05 1.60
C GLY A 213 -8.26 9.04 0.72
N LEU A 214 -7.43 8.55 -0.21
CA LEU A 214 -6.70 9.40 -1.17
C LEU A 214 -7.66 10.23 -2.03
N GLU A 215 -8.65 9.60 -2.66
CA GLU A 215 -9.57 10.28 -3.58
C GLU A 215 -10.54 11.22 -2.87
N ASP A 216 -10.98 10.89 -1.66
CA ASP A 216 -11.76 11.78 -0.81
C ASP A 216 -10.93 12.99 -0.33
N GLY A 217 -9.61 12.83 -0.24
CA GLY A 217 -8.66 13.91 0.00
C GLY A 217 -8.33 14.75 -1.24
N GLY A 218 -8.85 14.38 -2.43
CA GLY A 218 -8.64 15.10 -3.70
C GLY A 218 -7.35 14.75 -4.43
N VAL A 219 -6.80 13.55 -4.22
CA VAL A 219 -5.64 13.00 -4.91
C VAL A 219 -6.03 11.71 -5.61
N LEU A 220 -5.77 11.60 -6.92
CA LEU A 220 -6.03 10.40 -7.68
C LEU A 220 -5.19 9.24 -7.15
N SER A 221 -5.84 8.16 -6.79
CA SER A 221 -5.23 6.90 -6.40
C SER A 221 -5.00 6.03 -7.64
N VAL A 222 -3.86 5.33 -7.70
CA VAL A 222 -3.51 4.43 -8.81
C VAL A 222 -3.10 3.08 -8.26
N ALA A 223 -4.00 2.09 -8.35
CA ALA A 223 -3.70 0.72 -7.93
C ALA A 223 -2.71 0.06 -8.89
N LYS A 224 -1.74 -0.69 -8.35
CA LYS A 224 -0.65 -1.29 -9.13
C LYS A 224 -0.19 -2.64 -8.56
N HIS A 225 0.32 -3.52 -9.39
CA HIS A 225 0.66 -3.46 -10.80
C HIS A 225 -0.24 -4.48 -11.54
N PHE A 226 -1.26 -4.00 -12.25
CA PHE A 226 -2.17 -4.89 -12.98
C PHE A 226 -1.41 -5.69 -14.06
N PRO A 227 -1.66 -7.00 -14.26
CA PRO A 227 -2.71 -7.84 -13.66
C PRO A 227 -2.34 -8.47 -12.31
N GLY A 228 -1.20 -8.21 -11.72
CA GLY A 228 -0.71 -8.68 -10.42
C GLY A 228 0.75 -9.12 -10.50
N HIS A 229 1.61 -8.62 -9.61
CA HIS A 229 3.07 -8.87 -9.59
C HIS A 229 3.51 -9.67 -8.34
N GLY A 230 2.53 -10.14 -7.54
CA GLY A 230 2.82 -10.67 -6.20
C GLY A 230 3.46 -12.05 -6.17
N ASP A 231 3.29 -12.86 -7.21
CA ASP A 231 3.84 -14.23 -7.29
C ASP A 231 4.87 -14.37 -8.42
N THR A 232 5.86 -13.48 -8.43
CA THR A 232 6.99 -13.53 -9.38
C THR A 232 8.31 -13.67 -8.64
N GLU A 233 9.30 -14.31 -9.29
CA GLU A 233 10.66 -14.46 -8.76
C GLU A 233 11.68 -13.58 -9.51
N VAL A 234 11.23 -12.90 -10.56
CA VAL A 234 12.07 -12.05 -11.41
C VAL A 234 11.75 -10.58 -11.11
N ASP A 235 12.81 -9.80 -10.95
CA ASP A 235 12.73 -8.35 -10.79
C ASP A 235 12.42 -7.67 -12.15
N SER A 236 11.24 -7.07 -12.29
CA SER A 236 10.79 -6.38 -13.50
C SER A 236 11.69 -5.20 -13.91
N HIS A 237 12.51 -4.66 -12.99
CA HIS A 237 13.55 -3.69 -13.32
C HIS A 237 14.72 -4.30 -14.10
N LYS A 238 14.90 -5.63 -14.06
CA LYS A 238 16.02 -6.34 -14.66
C LYS A 238 15.64 -7.20 -15.87
N ALA A 239 14.46 -7.83 -15.83
CA ALA A 239 13.95 -8.70 -16.89
C ALA A 239 12.41 -8.73 -16.85
N LEU A 240 11.78 -9.32 -17.86
CA LEU A 240 10.33 -9.51 -17.92
C LEU A 240 9.92 -10.70 -17.04
N PRO A 241 9.15 -10.50 -15.96
CA PRO A 241 8.60 -11.60 -15.16
C PRO A 241 7.50 -12.34 -15.93
N VAL A 242 7.37 -13.63 -15.70
CA VAL A 242 6.33 -14.48 -16.32
C VAL A 242 5.45 -15.08 -15.23
N LEU A 243 4.13 -14.97 -15.38
CA LEU A 243 3.11 -15.57 -14.51
C LEU A 243 2.44 -16.74 -15.24
N ASN A 244 2.87 -17.98 -14.96
CA ASN A 244 2.33 -19.20 -15.56
C ASN A 244 1.13 -19.73 -14.76
N PHE A 245 0.03 -18.99 -14.72
CA PHE A 245 -1.19 -19.37 -14.03
C PHE A 245 -2.36 -19.42 -14.99
N ASP A 246 -3.31 -20.35 -14.72
CA ASP A 246 -4.57 -20.42 -15.42
C ASP A 246 -5.51 -19.28 -15.00
N ARG A 247 -6.58 -19.11 -15.75
CA ARG A 247 -7.57 -18.07 -15.51
C ARG A 247 -8.21 -18.15 -14.12
N THR A 248 -8.50 -19.35 -13.63
CA THR A 248 -9.14 -19.56 -12.33
C THR A 248 -8.27 -19.06 -11.20
N ARG A 249 -6.98 -19.35 -11.26
CA ARG A 249 -5.99 -18.84 -10.30
C ARG A 249 -5.86 -17.33 -10.39
N LEU A 250 -5.69 -16.77 -11.58
CA LEU A 250 -5.60 -15.32 -11.79
C LEU A 250 -6.83 -14.58 -11.24
N ASP A 251 -8.03 -15.10 -11.50
CA ASP A 251 -9.29 -14.51 -11.05
C ASP A 251 -9.46 -14.50 -9.53
N SER A 252 -8.97 -15.54 -8.86
CA SER A 252 -9.15 -15.72 -7.42
C SER A 252 -8.11 -14.98 -6.59
N ILE A 253 -6.95 -14.67 -7.14
CA ILE A 253 -5.81 -14.11 -6.41
C ILE A 253 -5.35 -12.79 -7.04
N GLU A 254 -4.74 -12.83 -8.22
CA GLU A 254 -4.09 -11.68 -8.82
C GLU A 254 -5.09 -10.56 -9.18
N PHE A 255 -6.21 -10.92 -9.81
CA PHE A 255 -7.23 -9.95 -10.23
C PHE A 255 -8.17 -9.54 -9.11
N TYR A 256 -8.27 -10.32 -8.02
CA TYR A 256 -9.27 -10.10 -6.98
C TYR A 256 -9.21 -8.68 -6.38
N PRO A 257 -8.04 -8.17 -5.92
CA PRO A 257 -7.95 -6.81 -5.39
C PRO A 257 -8.31 -5.73 -6.42
N PHE A 258 -7.96 -5.95 -7.69
CA PHE A 258 -8.30 -5.01 -8.77
C PHE A 258 -9.80 -4.99 -9.06
N LYS A 259 -10.48 -6.14 -9.06
CA LYS A 259 -11.95 -6.21 -9.18
C LYS A 259 -12.64 -5.41 -8.09
N GLU A 260 -12.23 -5.60 -6.84
CA GLU A 260 -12.83 -4.93 -5.69
C GLU A 260 -12.63 -3.40 -5.74
N VAL A 261 -11.44 -2.94 -6.12
CA VAL A 261 -11.17 -1.50 -6.19
C VAL A 261 -11.84 -0.84 -7.41
N ILE A 262 -12.00 -1.56 -8.52
CA ILE A 262 -12.81 -1.11 -9.67
C ILE A 262 -14.28 -0.95 -9.26
N HIS A 263 -14.84 -1.95 -8.57
CA HIS A 263 -16.19 -1.87 -8.02
C HIS A 263 -16.36 -0.72 -7.02
N ALA A 264 -15.31 -0.38 -6.29
CA ALA A 264 -15.31 0.77 -5.39
C ALA A 264 -15.20 2.13 -6.11
N GLY A 265 -15.03 2.16 -7.44
CA GLY A 265 -15.00 3.38 -8.25
C GLY A 265 -13.65 4.08 -8.29
N LEU A 266 -12.54 3.34 -8.21
CA LEU A 266 -11.17 3.87 -8.31
C LEU A 266 -10.92 4.60 -9.64
N GLY A 267 -10.14 5.69 -9.58
CA GLY A 267 -9.87 6.56 -10.73
C GLY A 267 -8.64 6.19 -11.56
N GLY A 268 -7.68 5.38 -11.05
CA GLY A 268 -6.44 5.05 -11.77
C GLY A 268 -5.95 3.62 -11.57
N ILE A 269 -5.42 2.99 -12.63
CA ILE A 269 -4.73 1.69 -12.58
C ILE A 269 -3.42 1.78 -13.37
N MET A 270 -2.33 1.25 -12.80
CA MET A 270 -1.05 1.09 -13.47
C MET A 270 -0.87 -0.36 -13.92
N VAL A 271 -0.55 -0.54 -15.20
CA VAL A 271 -0.31 -1.85 -15.82
C VAL A 271 1.18 -2.16 -15.78
N GLY A 272 1.53 -3.25 -15.10
CA GLY A 272 2.91 -3.70 -14.94
C GLY A 272 3.51 -4.32 -16.20
N HIS A 273 4.84 -4.40 -16.22
CA HIS A 273 5.59 -5.09 -17.26
C HIS A 273 5.73 -6.56 -16.92
N LEU A 274 4.68 -7.35 -17.20
CA LEU A 274 4.56 -8.78 -16.90
C LEU A 274 4.10 -9.53 -18.14
N GLU A 275 4.62 -10.72 -18.39
CA GLU A 275 4.07 -11.67 -19.32
C GLU A 275 3.12 -12.63 -18.58
N VAL A 276 1.91 -12.79 -19.07
CA VAL A 276 0.92 -13.73 -18.58
C VAL A 276 0.50 -14.61 -19.76
N PRO A 277 1.09 -15.79 -19.95
CA PRO A 277 0.86 -16.63 -21.15
C PRO A 277 -0.61 -16.94 -21.39
N GLU A 278 -1.42 -17.11 -20.35
CA GLU A 278 -2.88 -17.27 -20.42
C GLU A 278 -3.58 -16.08 -21.12
N LEU A 279 -3.00 -14.88 -21.01
CA LEU A 279 -3.52 -13.64 -21.64
C LEU A 279 -2.76 -13.25 -22.91
N GLY A 280 -1.73 -14.02 -23.29
CA GLY A 280 -0.90 -13.78 -24.48
C GLY A 280 0.57 -13.55 -24.16
N LYS A 281 1.38 -13.48 -25.22
CA LYS A 281 2.86 -13.42 -25.11
C LYS A 281 3.43 -11.98 -24.99
N ASN A 282 2.59 -10.96 -25.17
CA ASN A 282 3.05 -9.58 -25.04
C ASN A 282 3.09 -9.17 -23.56
N PRO A 283 4.02 -8.31 -23.15
CA PRO A 283 3.95 -7.68 -21.83
C PRO A 283 2.56 -7.05 -21.61
N ALA A 284 1.98 -7.21 -20.43
CA ALA A 284 0.64 -6.73 -20.14
C ALA A 284 0.44 -5.25 -20.48
N SER A 285 1.42 -4.40 -20.19
CA SER A 285 1.42 -2.97 -20.51
C SER A 285 1.41 -2.65 -22.03
N LEU A 286 1.69 -3.63 -22.88
CA LEU A 286 1.71 -3.51 -24.35
C LEU A 286 0.65 -4.39 -25.02
N SER A 287 -0.28 -4.96 -24.25
CA SER A 287 -1.29 -5.91 -24.72
C SER A 287 -2.69 -5.29 -24.72
N ALA A 288 -3.27 -5.06 -25.90
CA ALA A 288 -4.66 -4.64 -26.02
C ALA A 288 -5.63 -5.67 -25.43
N HIS A 289 -5.28 -6.97 -25.49
CA HIS A 289 -6.10 -8.01 -24.84
C HIS A 289 -6.17 -7.81 -23.32
N VAL A 290 -5.05 -7.45 -22.70
CA VAL A 290 -5.01 -7.21 -21.24
C VAL A 290 -5.70 -5.89 -20.86
N ILE A 291 -5.46 -4.82 -21.62
CA ILE A 291 -5.94 -3.48 -21.26
C ILE A 291 -7.37 -3.27 -21.75
N ASP A 292 -7.62 -3.36 -23.07
CA ASP A 292 -8.95 -3.08 -23.60
C ASP A 292 -9.96 -4.19 -23.29
N ASN A 293 -9.60 -5.47 -23.53
CA ASN A 293 -10.56 -6.55 -23.37
C ASN A 293 -10.73 -6.93 -21.90
N LEU A 294 -9.64 -7.28 -21.18
CA LEU A 294 -9.75 -7.72 -19.80
C LEU A 294 -10.05 -6.54 -18.86
N LEU A 295 -9.15 -5.55 -18.76
CA LEU A 295 -9.28 -4.47 -17.75
C LEU A 295 -10.50 -3.59 -18.03
N CYS A 296 -10.63 -3.06 -19.26
CA CYS A 296 -11.65 -2.06 -19.55
C CYS A 296 -13.02 -2.64 -19.85
N ARG A 297 -13.11 -3.72 -20.66
CA ARG A 297 -14.42 -4.28 -21.08
C ARG A 297 -14.93 -5.30 -20.08
N GLU A 298 -14.13 -6.29 -19.70
CA GLU A 298 -14.57 -7.39 -18.86
C GLU A 298 -14.66 -6.97 -17.38
N LEU A 299 -13.59 -6.36 -16.82
CA LEU A 299 -13.59 -5.90 -15.44
C LEU A 299 -14.28 -4.53 -15.26
N GLY A 300 -14.62 -3.84 -16.35
CA GLY A 300 -15.43 -2.62 -16.34
C GLY A 300 -14.67 -1.36 -15.89
N PHE A 301 -13.33 -1.36 -15.91
CA PHE A 301 -12.56 -0.18 -15.51
C PHE A 301 -12.74 1.00 -16.49
N ARG A 302 -13.00 2.20 -15.95
CA ARG A 302 -13.25 3.43 -16.72
C ARG A 302 -12.30 4.58 -16.36
N GLY A 303 -11.40 4.35 -15.41
CA GLY A 303 -10.41 5.33 -14.98
C GLY A 303 -9.23 5.49 -15.93
N LEU A 304 -8.21 6.26 -15.49
CA LEU A 304 -6.96 6.43 -16.23
C LEU A 304 -6.10 5.16 -16.15
N VAL A 305 -5.62 4.70 -17.29
CA VAL A 305 -4.67 3.60 -17.42
C VAL A 305 -3.27 4.15 -17.62
N PHE A 306 -2.37 3.78 -16.72
CA PHE A 306 -0.96 4.18 -16.76
C PHE A 306 -0.09 2.98 -17.14
N THR A 307 0.96 3.19 -17.91
CA THR A 307 2.04 2.22 -17.99
C THR A 307 2.84 2.24 -16.69
N ASP A 308 3.47 1.14 -16.31
CA ASP A 308 4.64 1.18 -15.43
C ASP A 308 5.79 1.93 -16.13
N ALA A 309 6.88 2.23 -15.42
CA ALA A 309 7.97 3.03 -15.94
C ALA A 309 8.62 2.43 -17.20
N LEU A 310 8.47 3.09 -18.34
CA LEU A 310 8.94 2.59 -19.65
C LEU A 310 10.47 2.56 -19.79
N GLU A 311 11.21 3.12 -18.84
CA GLU A 311 12.66 3.00 -18.77
C GLU A 311 13.14 1.65 -18.20
N MET A 312 12.23 0.84 -17.61
CA MET A 312 12.53 -0.47 -17.03
C MET A 312 12.96 -1.47 -18.11
N LYS A 313 13.85 -2.42 -17.72
CA LYS A 313 14.35 -3.46 -18.66
C LYS A 313 13.34 -4.59 -18.91
N GLY A 314 12.28 -4.67 -18.12
CA GLY A 314 11.18 -5.63 -18.30
C GLY A 314 10.42 -5.45 -19.62
N VAL A 315 10.53 -4.29 -20.28
CA VAL A 315 10.03 -4.08 -21.65
C VAL A 315 11.20 -3.89 -22.61
N SER A 316 11.05 -4.46 -23.81
CA SER A 316 12.04 -4.30 -24.87
C SER A 316 12.18 -2.81 -25.23
N GLN A 317 13.41 -2.34 -25.32
CA GLN A 317 13.74 -0.96 -25.71
C GLN A 317 13.67 -0.75 -27.24
N ASN A 318 12.79 -1.51 -27.90
CA ASN A 318 12.55 -1.41 -29.33
C ASN A 318 11.98 -0.04 -29.70
N GLU A 319 12.08 0.31 -30.97
CA GLU A 319 11.49 1.52 -31.52
C GLU A 319 9.96 1.57 -31.28
N ASN A 320 9.45 2.78 -31.06
CA ASN A 320 8.02 3.07 -30.90
C ASN A 320 7.34 2.42 -29.70
N LEU A 321 8.05 2.24 -28.58
CA LEU A 321 7.49 1.63 -27.36
C LEU A 321 6.24 2.39 -26.87
N CYS A 322 6.30 3.72 -26.85
CA CYS A 322 5.20 4.58 -26.43
C CYS A 322 3.99 4.49 -27.37
N ALA A 323 4.20 4.42 -28.68
CA ALA A 323 3.12 4.23 -29.64
C ALA A 323 2.42 2.88 -29.45
N LYS A 324 3.18 1.79 -29.21
CA LYS A 324 2.62 0.47 -28.88
C LYS A 324 1.80 0.49 -27.60
N ALA A 325 2.29 1.16 -26.56
CA ALA A 325 1.58 1.28 -25.29
C ALA A 325 0.26 2.05 -25.44
N LEU A 326 0.23 3.16 -26.21
CA LEU A 326 -1.00 3.90 -26.52
C LEU A 326 -1.99 3.04 -27.32
N LYS A 327 -1.49 2.30 -28.33
CA LYS A 327 -2.32 1.39 -29.14
C LYS A 327 -2.90 0.24 -28.31
N ALA A 328 -2.18 -0.21 -27.29
CA ALA A 328 -2.65 -1.23 -26.35
C ALA A 328 -3.76 -0.75 -25.40
N GLY A 329 -4.02 0.57 -25.33
CA GLY A 329 -5.11 1.12 -24.51
C GLY A 329 -4.65 2.02 -23.34
N ASN A 330 -3.35 2.14 -23.04
CA ASN A 330 -2.90 3.05 -22.00
C ASN A 330 -3.28 4.51 -22.32
N ASP A 331 -3.60 5.28 -21.30
CA ASP A 331 -3.91 6.71 -21.42
C ASP A 331 -2.67 7.58 -21.16
N LEU A 332 -1.81 7.18 -20.21
CA LEU A 332 -0.64 7.93 -19.78
C LEU A 332 0.62 7.04 -19.77
N LEU A 333 1.68 7.59 -20.32
CA LEU A 333 2.98 6.96 -20.55
C LEU A 333 3.97 7.45 -19.50
N LEU A 334 4.38 6.57 -18.58
CA LEU A 334 5.23 6.93 -17.46
C LEU A 334 6.71 6.74 -17.77
N ALA A 335 7.54 7.75 -17.46
CA ALA A 335 9.00 7.69 -17.46
C ALA A 335 9.60 7.10 -18.76
N PRO A 336 9.37 7.68 -19.92
CA PRO A 336 10.03 7.23 -21.16
C PRO A 336 11.53 7.48 -21.07
N ARG A 337 12.36 6.49 -21.47
CA ARG A 337 13.82 6.60 -21.41
C ARG A 337 14.38 7.78 -22.20
N ASN A 338 13.79 8.08 -23.35
CA ASN A 338 14.17 9.20 -24.21
C ASN A 338 12.92 9.92 -24.72
N LEU A 339 12.54 10.97 -24.02
CA LEU A 339 11.30 11.71 -24.29
C LEU A 339 11.18 12.20 -25.74
N LYS A 340 12.28 12.75 -26.31
CA LYS A 340 12.30 13.25 -27.70
C LYS A 340 12.03 12.14 -28.71
N ARG A 341 12.76 11.01 -28.58
CA ARG A 341 12.61 9.86 -29.48
C ARG A 341 11.21 9.27 -29.41
N GLU A 342 10.70 9.06 -28.19
CA GLU A 342 9.41 8.42 -27.97
C GLU A 342 8.24 9.30 -28.42
N LEU A 343 8.31 10.62 -28.20
CA LEU A 343 7.29 11.55 -28.68
C LEU A 343 7.28 11.60 -30.22
N ASN A 344 8.44 11.65 -30.84
CA ASN A 344 8.55 11.58 -32.30
C ASN A 344 8.07 10.23 -32.84
N GLY A 345 8.32 9.13 -32.15
CA GLY A 345 7.80 7.81 -32.51
C GLY A 345 6.27 7.76 -32.51
N VAL A 346 5.61 8.42 -31.55
CA VAL A 346 4.14 8.54 -31.57
C VAL A 346 3.65 9.40 -32.74
N LEU A 347 4.32 10.53 -33.01
CA LEU A 347 3.99 11.37 -34.18
C LEU A 347 4.10 10.60 -35.52
N GLU A 348 5.17 9.82 -35.69
CA GLU A 348 5.35 8.96 -36.87
C GLU A 348 4.29 7.84 -36.93
N ALA A 349 3.92 7.28 -35.80
CA ALA A 349 2.85 6.27 -35.73
C ALA A 349 1.49 6.82 -36.16
N VAL A 350 1.18 8.08 -35.84
CA VAL A 350 -0.02 8.76 -36.34
C VAL A 350 0.09 9.02 -37.83
N LYS A 351 1.21 9.55 -38.29
CA LYS A 351 1.45 9.84 -39.71
C LYS A 351 1.36 8.59 -40.61
N ASN A 352 1.79 7.45 -40.10
CA ASN A 352 1.76 6.16 -40.78
C ASN A 352 0.44 5.38 -40.57
N GLY A 353 -0.55 5.95 -39.92
CA GLY A 353 -1.87 5.34 -39.71
C GLY A 353 -1.91 4.18 -38.69
N GLN A 354 -0.85 3.98 -37.91
CA GLN A 354 -0.81 3.00 -36.84
C GLN A 354 -1.67 3.45 -35.62
N LEU A 355 -1.74 4.76 -35.39
CA LEU A 355 -2.64 5.46 -34.50
C LEU A 355 -3.42 6.50 -35.27
N SER A 356 -4.66 6.77 -34.94
CA SER A 356 -5.39 7.88 -35.52
C SER A 356 -5.24 9.15 -34.68
N GLU A 357 -5.39 10.31 -35.29
CA GLU A 357 -5.46 11.58 -34.55
C GLU A 357 -6.66 11.63 -33.62
N GLU A 358 -7.75 10.96 -33.98
CA GLU A 358 -8.93 10.82 -33.14
C GLU A 358 -8.62 10.03 -31.86
N GLU A 359 -7.93 8.87 -31.96
CA GLU A 359 -7.49 8.09 -30.78
C GLU A 359 -6.64 8.97 -29.83
N ILE A 360 -5.72 9.78 -30.35
CA ILE A 360 -4.89 10.70 -29.54
C ILE A 360 -5.75 11.79 -28.92
N THR A 361 -6.70 12.36 -29.67
CA THR A 361 -7.58 13.43 -29.18
C THR A 361 -8.48 12.93 -28.05
N GLU A 362 -9.05 11.73 -28.18
CA GLU A 362 -9.89 11.14 -27.12
C GLU A 362 -9.09 10.82 -25.85
N LYS A 363 -7.88 10.29 -25.98
CA LYS A 363 -7.00 10.11 -24.82
C LYS A 363 -6.62 11.45 -24.17
N CYS A 364 -6.29 12.45 -24.95
CA CYS A 364 -6.01 13.80 -24.47
C CYS A 364 -7.25 14.40 -23.77
N ARG A 365 -8.44 14.25 -24.35
CA ARG A 365 -9.73 14.67 -23.77
C ARG A 365 -9.91 14.05 -22.37
N LYS A 366 -9.70 12.76 -22.26
CA LYS A 366 -9.80 12.02 -20.99
C LYS A 366 -8.79 12.58 -19.96
N VAL A 367 -7.53 12.79 -20.34
CA VAL A 367 -6.50 13.37 -19.47
C VAL A 367 -6.89 14.79 -19.01
N LEU A 368 -7.40 15.64 -19.90
CA LEU A 368 -7.83 17.00 -19.56
C LEU A 368 -9.05 16.99 -18.61
N THR A 369 -10.00 16.06 -18.81
CA THR A 369 -11.14 15.88 -17.91
C THR A 369 -10.68 15.56 -16.49
N TYR A 370 -9.69 14.68 -16.34
CA TYR A 370 -9.08 14.38 -15.04
C TYR A 370 -8.31 15.57 -14.47
N LYS A 371 -7.61 16.36 -15.31
CA LYS A 371 -6.97 17.60 -14.85
C LYS A 371 -7.99 18.56 -14.26
N TYR A 372 -9.11 18.78 -14.94
CA TYR A 372 -10.19 19.60 -14.43
C TYR A 372 -10.73 19.09 -13.10
N ALA A 373 -11.08 17.80 -13.04
CA ALA A 373 -11.65 17.17 -11.86
C ALA A 373 -10.70 17.20 -10.63
N LEU A 374 -9.40 17.20 -10.85
CA LEU A 374 -8.36 17.31 -9.82
C LEU A 374 -7.93 18.75 -9.52
N GLY A 375 -8.71 19.74 -9.98
CA GLY A 375 -8.51 21.16 -9.67
C GLY A 375 -7.45 21.87 -10.53
N LEU A 376 -6.99 21.25 -11.62
CA LEU A 376 -6.01 21.83 -12.55
C LEU A 376 -6.66 22.68 -13.66
N LYS A 377 -7.86 23.22 -13.44
CA LYS A 377 -8.39 24.27 -14.31
C LYS A 377 -7.58 25.57 -14.19
N THR A 378 -6.87 25.74 -13.08
CA THR A 378 -5.93 26.82 -12.82
C THR A 378 -4.59 26.23 -12.36
N LYS A 379 -3.50 26.98 -12.53
CA LYS A 379 -2.17 26.58 -12.09
C LYS A 379 -2.10 26.64 -10.55
N PRO A 380 -1.80 25.52 -9.87
CA PRO A 380 -1.60 25.55 -8.43
C PRO A 380 -0.28 26.25 -8.10
N TYR A 381 -0.24 26.92 -6.97
CA TYR A 381 0.99 27.50 -6.40
C TYR A 381 1.23 26.92 -5.00
N ILE A 382 2.44 26.44 -4.75
CA ILE A 382 2.85 25.87 -3.47
C ILE A 382 3.56 26.95 -2.66
N GLN A 383 3.04 27.20 -1.47
CA GLN A 383 3.74 28.03 -0.47
C GLN A 383 4.88 27.24 0.13
N VAL A 384 6.13 27.55 -0.25
CA VAL A 384 7.31 26.81 0.22
C VAL A 384 7.65 27.11 1.68
N SER A 385 7.47 28.38 2.11
CA SER A 385 7.72 28.77 3.49
C SER A 385 6.80 28.00 4.46
N GLY A 386 7.38 27.44 5.52
CA GLY A 386 6.65 26.68 6.55
C GLY A 386 6.12 25.33 6.09
N LEU A 387 6.55 24.82 4.93
CA LEU A 387 6.12 23.54 4.39
C LEU A 387 6.44 22.38 5.33
N ASP A 388 7.63 22.36 5.94
CA ASP A 388 8.01 21.35 6.92
C ASP A 388 6.98 21.26 8.08
N LYS A 389 6.57 22.37 8.66
CA LYS A 389 5.58 22.41 9.75
C LYS A 389 4.20 21.92 9.28
N ARG A 390 3.79 22.26 8.04
CA ARG A 390 2.51 21.83 7.49
C ARG A 390 2.48 20.34 7.18
N LEU A 391 3.61 19.74 6.84
CA LEU A 391 3.73 18.29 6.64
C LEU A 391 3.79 17.54 7.97
N ASN A 392 4.64 17.97 8.90
CA ASN A 392 4.93 17.28 10.17
C ASN A 392 3.98 17.71 11.31
N ARG A 393 2.67 17.68 11.06
CA ARG A 393 1.67 18.04 12.07
C ARG A 393 1.60 16.98 13.19
N PRO A 394 1.22 17.39 14.42
CA PRO A 394 0.98 16.45 15.52
C PRO A 394 -0.01 15.34 15.18
N GLU A 395 -1.07 15.65 14.43
CA GLU A 395 -2.10 14.70 14.02
C GLU A 395 -1.56 13.58 13.11
N ALA A 396 -0.58 13.90 12.25
CA ALA A 396 0.11 12.89 11.44
C ALA A 396 0.91 11.92 12.31
N LYS A 397 1.59 12.44 13.36
CA LYS A 397 2.33 11.63 14.33
C LYS A 397 1.39 10.76 15.16
N GLU A 398 0.28 11.31 15.59
CA GLU A 398 -0.75 10.56 16.32
C GLU A 398 -1.35 9.43 15.48
N LEU A 399 -1.68 9.71 14.20
CA LEU A 399 -2.16 8.69 13.28
C LEU A 399 -1.13 7.57 13.06
N ILE A 400 0.15 7.91 12.90
CA ILE A 400 1.23 6.91 12.80
C ILE A 400 1.24 6.02 14.04
N ASN A 401 1.14 6.60 15.23
CA ASN A 401 1.10 5.85 16.49
C ASN A 401 -0.13 4.93 16.56
N ARG A 402 -1.32 5.41 16.18
CA ARG A 402 -2.56 4.62 16.12
C ARG A 402 -2.43 3.44 15.15
N LEU A 403 -1.87 3.67 13.95
CA LEU A 403 -1.61 2.63 12.95
C LEU A 403 -0.63 1.57 13.48
N GLN A 404 0.46 1.99 14.10
CA GLN A 404 1.44 1.07 14.68
C GLN A 404 0.84 0.25 15.82
N LYS A 405 0.05 0.86 16.72
CA LYS A 405 -0.63 0.16 17.82
C LYS A 405 -1.64 -0.86 17.30
N ALA A 406 -2.46 -0.49 16.31
CA ALA A 406 -3.45 -1.37 15.70
C ALA A 406 -2.82 -2.55 14.92
N ALA A 407 -1.56 -2.43 14.52
CA ALA A 407 -0.82 -3.49 13.84
C ALA A 407 -0.18 -4.50 14.79
N ILE A 408 -0.12 -4.24 16.11
CA ILE A 408 0.46 -5.18 17.08
C ILE A 408 -0.27 -6.51 16.99
N THR A 409 0.48 -7.58 16.72
CA THR A 409 -0.07 -8.91 16.47
C THR A 409 0.48 -9.91 17.48
N VAL A 410 -0.38 -10.57 18.21
CA VAL A 410 -0.04 -11.80 18.92
C VAL A 410 -0.32 -12.95 17.96
N VAL A 411 0.74 -13.44 17.32
CA VAL A 411 0.62 -14.49 16.28
C VAL A 411 0.11 -15.78 16.89
N ASP A 412 0.67 -16.16 18.05
CA ASP A 412 0.34 -17.36 18.77
C ASP A 412 0.46 -17.15 20.27
N ASN A 413 -0.37 -17.84 21.05
CA ASN A 413 -0.34 -17.94 22.50
C ASN A 413 -0.80 -19.34 22.95
N ALA A 414 -0.38 -20.39 22.20
CA ALA A 414 -0.77 -21.79 22.47
C ALA A 414 -0.33 -22.25 23.86
N GLY A 415 0.77 -21.70 24.38
CA GLY A 415 1.21 -21.95 25.77
C GLY A 415 0.35 -21.26 26.84
N GLY A 416 -0.64 -20.44 26.47
CA GLY A 416 -1.51 -19.71 27.40
C GLY A 416 -0.75 -18.78 28.36
N VAL A 417 0.47 -18.35 27.97
CA VAL A 417 1.38 -17.60 28.86
C VAL A 417 1.03 -16.11 28.91
N LEU A 418 0.30 -15.61 27.92
CA LEU A 418 -0.19 -14.23 27.88
C LEU A 418 -1.67 -14.15 28.28
N PRO A 419 -2.08 -13.14 29.07
CA PRO A 419 -1.21 -12.15 29.71
C PRO A 419 -0.33 -12.75 30.79
N LEU A 420 0.87 -12.17 30.96
CA LEU A 420 1.89 -12.66 31.89
C LEU A 420 1.38 -12.67 33.33
N ASP A 421 1.56 -13.80 34.04
CA ASP A 421 1.29 -13.87 35.47
C ASP A 421 2.36 -13.07 36.25
N ALA A 422 1.94 -12.01 36.92
CA ALA A 422 2.79 -11.16 37.74
C ALA A 422 3.33 -11.90 39.00
N LYS A 423 2.68 -13.00 39.43
CA LYS A 423 3.13 -13.81 40.57
C LYS A 423 4.29 -14.72 40.22
N LEU A 424 4.47 -15.05 38.92
CA LEU A 424 5.57 -15.90 38.49
C LEU A 424 6.89 -15.14 38.58
N ARG A 425 7.76 -15.56 39.45
CA ARG A 425 9.11 -15.01 39.60
C ARG A 425 10.08 -15.74 38.68
N GLY A 426 11.26 -15.16 38.41
CA GLY A 426 12.27 -15.80 37.57
C GLY A 426 12.02 -15.61 36.06
N THR A 427 11.43 -14.48 35.66
CA THR A 427 11.34 -14.08 34.24
C THR A 427 12.62 -13.39 33.81
N THR A 428 13.26 -13.91 32.76
CA THR A 428 14.45 -13.31 32.15
C THR A 428 14.13 -12.78 30.76
N ILE A 429 14.50 -11.53 30.51
CA ILE A 429 14.47 -10.92 29.17
C ILE A 429 15.84 -11.07 28.54
N LEU A 430 15.91 -11.74 27.37
CA LEU A 430 17.06 -11.73 26.49
C LEU A 430 16.84 -10.66 25.41
N ASN A 431 17.60 -9.59 25.43
CA ASN A 431 17.56 -8.54 24.41
C ASN A 431 18.59 -8.82 23.31
N ILE A 432 18.12 -9.07 22.09
CA ILE A 432 18.94 -9.25 20.87
C ILE A 432 18.93 -7.94 20.09
N GLY A 433 19.98 -7.14 20.31
CA GLY A 433 20.14 -5.81 19.72
C GLY A 433 21.09 -4.95 20.53
N LYS A 434 21.12 -3.65 20.25
CA LYS A 434 21.94 -2.71 21.03
C LYS A 434 21.48 -2.66 22.49
N PRO A 435 22.38 -2.36 23.44
CA PRO A 435 22.00 -2.28 24.87
C PRO A 435 20.87 -1.29 25.16
N SER A 436 20.74 -0.22 24.38
CA SER A 436 19.66 0.78 24.50
C SER A 436 18.35 0.36 23.82
N SER A 437 18.37 -0.59 22.88
CA SER A 437 17.18 -1.08 22.22
C SER A 437 16.35 -1.95 23.15
N GLY A 438 15.01 -1.85 23.09
CA GLY A 438 14.10 -2.61 23.98
C GLY A 438 14.19 -2.23 25.46
N LEU A 439 14.89 -1.15 25.81
CA LEU A 439 15.02 -0.70 27.20
C LEU A 439 13.69 -0.20 27.74
N GLU A 440 12.93 0.53 26.94
CA GLU A 440 11.62 1.03 27.35
C GLU A 440 10.61 -0.12 27.56
N PHE A 441 10.65 -1.16 26.71
CA PHE A 441 9.87 -2.38 26.91
C PHE A 441 10.20 -3.04 28.25
N TYR A 442 11.49 -3.20 28.56
CA TYR A 442 11.95 -3.75 29.83
C TYR A 442 11.50 -2.90 31.02
N ASN A 443 11.71 -1.58 30.98
CA ASN A 443 11.32 -0.67 32.05
C ASN A 443 9.82 -0.67 32.27
N ARG A 444 9.02 -0.65 31.19
CA ARG A 444 7.57 -0.65 31.29
C ARG A 444 7.04 -1.97 31.85
N LEU A 445 7.52 -3.10 31.33
CA LEU A 445 7.10 -4.41 31.81
C LEU A 445 7.55 -4.66 33.26
N GLY A 446 8.72 -4.13 33.65
CA GLY A 446 9.27 -4.19 35.03
C GLY A 446 8.42 -3.47 36.08
N GLN A 447 7.51 -2.56 35.67
CA GLN A 447 6.53 -1.95 36.59
C GLN A 447 5.44 -2.95 37.02
N TYR A 448 5.27 -4.06 36.31
CA TYR A 448 4.21 -5.03 36.53
C TYR A 448 4.68 -6.35 37.15
N LEU A 449 5.94 -6.73 36.88
CA LEU A 449 6.51 -7.98 37.37
C LEU A 449 8.04 -7.88 37.51
N PRO A 450 8.65 -8.65 38.42
CA PRO A 450 10.11 -8.66 38.55
C PRO A 450 10.76 -9.31 37.35
N LEU A 451 11.78 -8.65 36.79
CA LEU A 451 12.48 -9.06 35.58
C LEU A 451 14.00 -9.03 35.76
N LYS A 452 14.68 -10.00 35.17
CA LYS A 452 16.12 -9.95 34.89
C LYS A 452 16.32 -9.59 33.41
N ARG A 453 17.30 -8.75 33.09
CA ARG A 453 17.62 -8.40 31.69
C ARG A 453 19.04 -8.84 31.34
N ILE A 454 19.18 -9.52 30.22
CA ILE A 454 20.44 -9.91 29.59
C ILE A 454 20.48 -9.29 28.20
N VAL A 455 21.60 -8.68 27.84
CA VAL A 455 21.86 -8.23 26.46
C VAL A 455 22.69 -9.30 25.77
N ALA A 456 22.22 -9.79 24.63
CA ALA A 456 22.91 -10.84 23.88
C ALA A 456 24.24 -10.34 23.32
N THR A 457 25.30 -11.08 23.59
CA THR A 457 26.63 -10.88 23.02
C THR A 457 27.14 -12.21 22.42
N SER A 458 27.92 -12.13 21.36
CA SER A 458 28.44 -13.33 20.67
C SER A 458 29.43 -14.13 21.52
N ASP A 459 30.16 -13.46 22.42
CA ASP A 459 31.28 -14.04 23.12
C ASP A 459 30.87 -14.82 24.38
N SER A 460 29.59 -14.74 24.75
CA SER A 460 29.05 -15.35 25.97
C SER A 460 27.82 -16.22 25.77
N MET A 461 27.62 -16.78 24.55
CA MET A 461 26.40 -17.55 24.22
C MET A 461 26.15 -18.75 25.15
N SER A 462 27.20 -19.48 25.54
CA SER A 462 27.05 -20.62 26.47
C SER A 462 26.63 -20.18 27.89
N ALA A 463 27.19 -19.08 28.38
CA ALA A 463 26.82 -18.50 29.68
C ALA A 463 25.39 -17.96 29.63
N ILE A 464 25.03 -17.24 28.57
CA ILE A 464 23.66 -16.75 28.35
C ILE A 464 22.68 -17.92 28.32
N ARG A 465 22.98 -18.99 27.57
CA ARG A 465 22.13 -20.19 27.51
C ARG A 465 21.91 -20.81 28.89
N GLN A 466 22.96 -20.96 29.68
CA GLN A 466 22.85 -21.51 31.05
C GLN A 466 21.95 -20.66 31.95
N GLU A 467 22.08 -19.33 31.81
CA GLU A 467 21.25 -18.38 32.55
C GLU A 467 19.76 -18.50 32.14
N LEU A 468 19.48 -18.63 30.84
CA LEU A 468 18.11 -18.79 30.34
C LEU A 468 17.47 -20.10 30.81
N ILE A 469 18.24 -21.19 30.83
CA ILE A 469 17.74 -22.52 31.30
C ILE A 469 17.35 -22.47 32.80
N ASN A 470 18.03 -21.67 33.60
CA ASN A 470 17.73 -21.49 35.03
C ASN A 470 16.54 -20.56 35.27
N SER A 471 15.95 -19.98 34.20
CA SER A 471 14.79 -19.12 34.31
C SER A 471 13.48 -19.94 34.35
N GLN A 472 12.43 -19.40 35.00
CA GLN A 472 11.09 -19.99 34.95
C GLN A 472 10.33 -19.61 33.66
N ARG A 473 10.70 -18.49 33.04
CA ARG A 473 10.16 -18.01 31.77
C ARG A 473 11.19 -17.10 31.09
N VAL A 474 11.28 -17.20 29.78
CA VAL A 474 12.17 -16.37 28.96
C VAL A 474 11.34 -15.51 28.01
N ILE A 475 11.68 -14.23 27.89
CA ILE A 475 11.16 -13.31 26.87
C ILE A 475 12.33 -12.90 25.98
N VAL A 476 12.32 -13.33 24.72
CA VAL A 476 13.34 -12.97 23.73
C VAL A 476 12.86 -11.75 22.97
N VAL A 477 13.48 -10.60 23.23
CA VAL A 477 13.17 -9.32 22.57
C VAL A 477 14.15 -9.10 21.43
N ILE A 478 13.63 -9.05 20.20
CA ILE A 478 14.41 -8.96 18.96
C ILE A 478 14.30 -7.54 18.42
N ASN A 479 15.43 -6.80 18.49
CA ASN A 479 15.58 -5.41 18.04
C ASN A 479 16.65 -5.26 16.96
N SER A 480 17.21 -6.36 16.43
CA SER A 480 18.24 -6.36 15.40
C SER A 480 17.96 -7.42 14.36
N ASN A 481 18.34 -7.16 13.13
CA ASN A 481 18.29 -8.15 12.04
C ASN A 481 19.33 -9.27 12.22
N ASP A 482 20.28 -9.14 13.16
CA ASP A 482 21.33 -10.14 13.43
C ASP A 482 20.84 -11.29 14.31
N TYR A 483 19.54 -11.40 14.58
CA TYR A 483 18.95 -12.43 15.45
C TYR A 483 19.24 -13.85 14.99
N ASN A 484 19.45 -14.09 13.69
CA ASN A 484 19.82 -15.40 13.13
C ASN A 484 21.10 -15.97 13.72
N ARG A 485 22.02 -15.13 14.17
CA ARG A 485 23.25 -15.52 14.86
C ARG A 485 22.97 -16.30 16.17
N TYR A 486 21.88 -15.95 16.84
CA TYR A 486 21.48 -16.54 18.12
C TYR A 486 20.53 -17.74 17.98
N LYS A 487 20.05 -18.00 16.76
CA LYS A 487 19.10 -19.07 16.46
C LYS A 487 19.52 -20.45 16.99
N PRO A 488 20.77 -20.95 16.78
CA PRO A 488 21.18 -22.27 17.29
C PRO A 488 21.09 -22.36 18.83
N MET A 489 21.42 -21.29 19.54
CA MET A 489 21.29 -21.22 20.99
C MET A 489 19.81 -21.28 21.40
N LEU A 490 18.94 -20.50 20.75
CA LEU A 490 17.50 -20.45 21.04
C LEU A 490 16.81 -21.80 20.75
N GLU A 491 17.18 -22.46 19.65
CA GLU A 491 16.67 -23.80 19.28
C GLU A 491 17.07 -24.88 20.30
N SER A 492 18.21 -24.70 20.97
CA SER A 492 18.73 -25.64 21.98
C SER A 492 18.11 -25.46 23.37
N LEU A 493 17.21 -24.49 23.58
CA LEU A 493 16.52 -24.32 24.86
C LEU A 493 15.56 -25.49 25.13
N PRO A 494 15.39 -25.90 26.40
CA PRO A 494 14.47 -26.99 26.78
C PRO A 494 13.05 -26.73 26.33
N GLY A 495 12.36 -27.74 25.81
CA GLY A 495 10.99 -27.60 25.29
C GLY A 495 9.94 -27.34 26.38
N ASN A 496 10.25 -27.59 27.64
CA ASN A 496 9.39 -27.28 28.78
C ASN A 496 9.61 -25.87 29.36
N LEU A 497 10.62 -25.14 28.88
CA LEU A 497 10.87 -23.75 29.25
C LEU A 497 9.94 -22.84 28.43
N PRO A 498 9.02 -22.09 29.07
CA PRO A 498 8.17 -21.15 28.33
C PRO A 498 8.99 -20.00 27.74
N VAL A 499 9.08 -19.94 26.41
CA VAL A 499 9.77 -18.88 25.68
C VAL A 499 8.77 -18.04 24.90
N VAL A 500 8.77 -16.73 25.12
CA VAL A 500 7.97 -15.74 24.40
C VAL A 500 8.89 -14.94 23.48
N TYR A 501 8.61 -14.93 22.18
CA TYR A 501 9.34 -14.12 21.21
C TYR A 501 8.61 -12.80 20.97
N VAL A 502 9.31 -11.67 21.10
CA VAL A 502 8.79 -10.31 20.89
C VAL A 502 9.64 -9.62 19.83
N TYR A 503 9.07 -9.34 18.69
CA TYR A 503 9.75 -8.67 17.58
C TYR A 503 9.42 -7.19 17.58
N LEU A 504 10.40 -6.35 17.92
CA LEU A 504 10.33 -4.89 17.86
C LEU A 504 11.08 -4.34 16.63
N ILE A 505 11.04 -5.09 15.54
CA ILE A 505 11.59 -4.72 14.23
C ILE A 505 10.61 -5.11 13.12
N PRO A 506 10.66 -4.45 11.94
CA PRO A 506 9.95 -4.90 10.76
C PRO A 506 10.48 -6.26 10.30
N LEU A 507 9.60 -7.25 10.19
CA LEU A 507 9.99 -8.59 9.75
C LEU A 507 10.15 -8.62 8.23
N LYS A 508 11.36 -8.85 7.76
CA LYS A 508 11.66 -9.07 6.34
C LYS A 508 11.41 -10.51 5.92
N SER A 509 11.78 -11.46 6.77
CA SER A 509 11.50 -12.89 6.58
C SER A 509 11.26 -13.53 7.94
N MET A 510 10.15 -14.22 8.08
CA MET A 510 9.80 -14.95 9.31
C MET A 510 10.19 -16.43 9.22
N SER A 511 10.46 -16.93 8.02
CA SER A 511 10.79 -18.35 7.78
C SER A 511 12.04 -18.80 8.51
N ASP A 512 12.96 -17.90 8.80
CA ASP A 512 14.24 -18.24 9.42
C ASP A 512 14.11 -18.68 10.89
N MET A 513 12.98 -18.43 11.56
CA MET A 513 12.75 -18.72 12.98
C MET A 513 11.75 -19.86 13.21
N GLU A 514 11.37 -20.61 12.18
CA GLU A 514 10.35 -21.66 12.25
C GLU A 514 10.59 -22.66 13.40
N ALA A 515 11.82 -23.16 13.55
CA ALA A 515 12.14 -24.14 14.58
C ALA A 515 12.00 -23.55 16.01
N CYS A 516 12.31 -22.27 16.21
CA CYS A 516 12.11 -21.58 17.48
C CYS A 516 10.61 -21.37 17.74
N TRP A 517 9.84 -21.01 16.73
CA TRP A 517 8.41 -20.72 16.88
C TRP A 517 7.57 -21.96 17.16
N LYS A 518 7.95 -23.12 16.63
CA LYS A 518 7.30 -24.41 16.95
C LYS A 518 7.32 -24.76 18.42
N LYS A 519 8.29 -24.23 19.18
CA LYS A 519 8.44 -24.46 20.62
C LYS A 519 8.05 -23.22 21.45
N ALA A 520 7.64 -22.14 20.82
CA ALA A 520 7.30 -20.90 21.52
C ALA A 520 6.04 -21.04 22.35
N ALA A 521 6.05 -20.47 23.55
CA ALA A 521 4.84 -20.33 24.36
C ALA A 521 3.93 -19.20 23.84
N ALA A 522 4.54 -18.17 23.22
CA ALA A 522 3.82 -17.12 22.49
C ALA A 522 4.77 -16.39 21.52
N VAL A 523 4.21 -15.78 20.48
CA VAL A 523 4.92 -14.95 19.50
C VAL A 523 4.18 -13.62 19.33
N VAL A 524 4.89 -12.51 19.53
CA VAL A 524 4.37 -11.15 19.50
C VAL A 524 5.13 -10.29 18.50
N LEU A 525 4.43 -9.59 17.63
CA LEU A 525 4.98 -8.66 16.65
C LEU A 525 4.60 -7.23 17.01
N GLY A 526 5.59 -6.40 17.41
CA GLY A 526 5.44 -4.96 17.60
C GLY A 526 5.79 -4.17 16.33
N HIS A 527 6.49 -4.80 15.38
CA HIS A 527 6.89 -4.26 14.07
C HIS A 527 7.85 -3.07 14.08
N THR A 528 8.10 -2.42 15.20
CA THR A 528 8.99 -1.27 15.37
C THR A 528 9.50 -1.19 16.80
N ASP A 529 10.63 -0.52 17.01
CA ASP A 529 11.20 -0.24 18.33
C ASP A 529 10.88 1.17 18.85
N GLU A 530 9.88 1.84 18.26
CA GLU A 530 9.39 3.13 18.77
C GLU A 530 8.93 3.00 20.22
N LEU A 531 9.26 4.02 21.06
CA LEU A 531 9.06 3.96 22.50
C LEU A 531 7.60 3.69 22.90
N ASP A 532 6.65 4.33 22.21
CA ASP A 532 5.22 4.15 22.50
C ASP A 532 4.74 2.73 22.17
N ILE A 533 5.35 2.09 21.17
CA ILE A 533 5.02 0.70 20.80
C ILE A 533 5.66 -0.27 21.78
N GLN A 534 6.88 -0.02 22.24
CA GLN A 534 7.50 -0.80 23.31
C GLN A 534 6.62 -0.80 24.57
N ARG A 535 6.09 0.38 24.97
CA ARG A 535 5.14 0.50 26.09
C ARG A 535 3.85 -0.28 25.84
N GLN A 536 3.26 -0.11 24.66
CA GLN A 536 2.00 -0.77 24.31
C GLN A 536 2.12 -2.31 24.32
N VAL A 537 3.22 -2.84 23.76
CA VAL A 537 3.49 -4.29 23.78
C VAL A 537 3.69 -4.79 25.22
N ALA A 538 4.43 -4.06 26.05
CA ALA A 538 4.60 -4.40 27.46
C ALA A 538 3.25 -4.38 28.22
N ASP A 539 2.44 -3.35 28.01
CA ASP A 539 1.11 -3.22 28.61
C ASP A 539 0.18 -4.35 28.17
N MET A 540 0.19 -4.69 26.87
CA MET A 540 -0.59 -5.82 26.34
C MET A 540 -0.16 -7.14 26.96
N MET A 541 1.16 -7.40 27.04
CA MET A 541 1.68 -8.62 27.65
C MET A 541 1.34 -8.71 29.15
N ALA A 542 1.18 -7.58 29.83
CA ALA A 542 0.70 -7.51 31.22
C ALA A 542 -0.84 -7.53 31.34
N GLY A 543 -1.58 -7.69 30.23
CA GLY A 543 -3.05 -7.71 30.21
C GLY A 543 -3.70 -6.35 30.46
N ARG A 544 -3.05 -5.25 30.08
CA ARG A 544 -3.51 -3.88 30.28
C ARG A 544 -3.86 -3.14 28.99
N ALA A 545 -3.49 -3.71 27.83
CA ALA A 545 -3.77 -3.11 26.53
C ALA A 545 -4.32 -4.15 25.56
N VAL A 546 -5.00 -3.65 24.51
CA VAL A 546 -5.54 -4.46 23.41
C VAL A 546 -4.44 -4.75 22.41
N ALA A 547 -4.47 -5.93 21.78
CA ALA A 547 -3.85 -6.23 20.48
C ALA A 547 -4.81 -7.14 19.72
N ASP A 548 -5.19 -6.72 18.52
CA ASP A 548 -6.13 -7.43 17.63
C ASP A 548 -5.60 -7.58 16.20
N GLY A 549 -4.36 -7.17 15.96
CA GLY A 549 -3.68 -7.36 14.69
C GLY A 549 -3.65 -8.83 14.25
N ARG A 550 -3.65 -9.06 12.93
CA ARG A 550 -3.56 -10.39 12.32
C ARG A 550 -2.37 -10.45 11.38
N LEU A 551 -1.80 -11.64 11.26
CA LEU A 551 -0.68 -11.88 10.35
C LEU A 551 -1.08 -11.50 8.91
N SER A 552 -0.30 -10.66 8.27
CA SER A 552 -0.59 -10.24 6.90
C SER A 552 -0.05 -11.22 5.85
N VAL A 553 0.97 -12.02 6.18
CA VAL A 553 1.61 -13.01 5.29
C VAL A 553 1.73 -14.37 5.96
N ALA A 554 1.87 -15.42 5.17
CA ALA A 554 2.16 -16.77 5.70
C ALA A 554 3.57 -16.85 6.30
N VAL A 555 3.74 -17.71 7.30
CA VAL A 555 5.04 -18.05 7.91
C VAL A 555 5.28 -19.53 7.75
N ALA A 556 6.12 -19.89 6.81
CA ALA A 556 6.80 -21.19 6.60
C ALA A 556 5.99 -22.44 7.03
N GLY A 557 4.73 -22.55 6.61
CA GLY A 557 3.87 -23.68 6.94
C GLY A 557 3.34 -23.74 8.38
N LEU A 558 3.72 -22.79 9.25
CA LEU A 558 3.22 -22.71 10.61
C LEU A 558 1.94 -21.88 10.76
N PHE A 559 1.93 -20.72 10.11
CA PHE A 559 0.85 -19.75 10.23
C PHE A 559 0.41 -19.24 8.86
N LYS A 560 -0.86 -18.89 8.77
CA LYS A 560 -1.49 -18.35 7.55
C LYS A 560 -1.75 -16.85 7.70
N PRO A 561 -1.93 -16.13 6.58
CA PRO A 561 -2.49 -14.78 6.64
C PRO A 561 -3.83 -14.82 7.39
N GLY A 562 -4.06 -13.87 8.29
CA GLY A 562 -5.24 -13.82 9.15
C GLY A 562 -5.08 -14.52 10.50
N ASP A 563 -4.06 -15.34 10.70
CA ASP A 563 -3.79 -15.93 12.01
C ASP A 563 -3.41 -14.86 13.04
N GLY A 564 -3.78 -15.11 14.30
CA GLY A 564 -3.47 -14.27 15.45
C GLY A 564 -4.51 -14.38 16.56
N VAL A 565 -4.11 -13.96 17.74
CA VAL A 565 -4.91 -14.02 18.97
C VAL A 565 -5.27 -12.60 19.41
N THR A 566 -6.56 -12.36 19.65
CA THR A 566 -6.99 -11.08 20.22
C THR A 566 -6.68 -11.06 21.72
N MET A 567 -5.92 -10.05 22.13
CA MET A 567 -5.68 -9.75 23.54
C MET A 567 -6.59 -8.62 23.98
N THR A 568 -7.36 -8.85 25.03
CA THR A 568 -8.20 -7.83 25.66
C THR A 568 -7.68 -7.55 27.08
N PRO A 569 -7.75 -6.30 27.53
CA PRO A 569 -7.39 -5.98 28.91
C PRO A 569 -8.21 -6.85 29.87
N LYS A 570 -7.55 -7.46 30.84
CA LYS A 570 -8.26 -8.00 32.00
C LYS A 570 -8.87 -6.78 32.69
N THR A 571 -10.19 -6.76 32.83
CA THR A 571 -10.86 -5.73 33.67
C THR A 571 -10.11 -5.69 35.00
N PRO A 572 -9.58 -4.55 35.45
CA PRO A 572 -8.97 -4.49 36.75
C PRO A 572 -10.01 -5.00 37.73
N ARG A 573 -9.71 -6.03 38.54
CA ARG A 573 -10.49 -6.26 39.75
C ARG A 573 -10.47 -4.92 40.47
N ILE A 574 -11.63 -4.31 40.64
CA ILE A 574 -11.76 -3.14 41.50
C ILE A 574 -11.54 -3.73 42.89
N TYR A 575 -10.29 -3.72 43.33
CA TYR A 575 -9.95 -4.08 44.68
C TYR A 575 -10.51 -2.99 45.57
N LYS A 576 -11.39 -3.39 46.46
CA LYS A 576 -11.84 -2.47 47.50
C LYS A 576 -10.68 -2.28 48.50
N PRO A 577 -10.52 -1.09 49.07
CA PRO A 577 -9.50 -0.87 50.12
C PRO A 577 -9.52 -1.94 51.22
N GLU A 578 -10.68 -2.47 51.50
CA GLU A 578 -10.91 -3.55 52.48
C GLU A 578 -10.21 -4.87 52.12
N ASP A 579 -10.00 -5.13 50.83
CA ASP A 579 -9.27 -6.32 50.35
C ASP A 579 -7.77 -6.28 50.73
N TYR A 580 -7.27 -5.12 51.12
CA TYR A 580 -5.90 -4.87 51.59
C TYR A 580 -5.84 -4.43 53.04
N GLY A 581 -6.91 -4.62 53.80
CA GLY A 581 -6.98 -4.24 55.19
C GLY A 581 -7.08 -2.71 55.44
N MET A 582 -7.42 -1.94 54.41
CA MET A 582 -7.64 -0.49 54.48
C MET A 582 -9.14 -0.21 54.56
N SER A 583 -9.53 0.83 55.30
CA SER A 583 -10.93 1.27 55.38
C SER A 583 -11.21 2.34 54.32
N SER A 584 -12.24 2.11 53.48
CA SER A 584 -12.73 3.12 52.52
C SER A 584 -13.22 4.39 53.23
N GLY A 585 -13.69 4.29 54.47
CA GLY A 585 -14.10 5.44 55.28
C GLY A 585 -12.92 6.34 55.64
N VAL A 586 -11.83 5.73 56.14
CA VAL A 586 -10.60 6.46 56.51
C VAL A 586 -9.93 7.10 55.30
N LEU A 587 -9.96 6.43 54.14
CA LEU A 587 -9.43 7.02 52.89
C LEU A 587 -10.23 8.23 52.43
N LYS A 588 -11.54 8.30 52.66
CA LYS A 588 -12.35 9.50 52.36
C LYS A 588 -11.99 10.69 53.25
N GLU A 589 -11.61 10.45 54.52
CA GLU A 589 -11.14 11.51 55.42
C GLU A 589 -9.85 12.16 54.90
N ILE A 590 -8.98 11.39 54.24
CA ILE A 590 -7.76 11.93 53.60
C ILE A 590 -8.12 12.91 52.45
N ASP A 591 -9.14 12.60 51.64
CA ASP A 591 -9.63 13.49 50.60
C ASP A 591 -10.20 14.81 51.14
N GLU A 592 -10.81 14.78 52.34
CA GLU A 592 -11.31 15.98 53.02
C GLU A 592 -10.18 16.83 53.63
N ILE A 593 -9.10 16.20 54.08
CA ILE A 593 -7.90 16.92 54.57
C ILE A 593 -7.09 17.52 53.45
N ALA A 594 -7.13 16.90 52.24
CA ALA A 594 -6.38 17.35 51.08
C ALA A 594 -7.07 18.48 50.26
N ARG A 595 -8.32 18.78 50.56
CA ARG A 595 -9.10 19.90 50.03
C ARG A 595 -9.00 21.14 50.92
#